data_d8e3beb21832be948c75f53c5f8e854e
#
_entry.id   d8e3beb21832be948c75f53c5f8e854e
#
_cell.length_a   1.000
_cell.length_b   1.000
_cell.length_c   1.000
_cell.angle_alpha   90.00
_cell.angle_beta   90.00
_cell.angle_gamma   90.00
#
_symmetry.space_group_name_H-M   'P 1'
#
loop_
_entity.id
_entity.type
_entity.pdbx_description
1 polymer ?
#
loop_
_entity_poly.entity_id
_entity_poly.type
_entity_poly.pdbx_seq_one_letter_code
_entity_poly.pdbx_strand_id
1 'polypeptide(L)'
;MSVYTKITEDELSKHLLGYSIGKAISLTGISDGIENTNYLLKTDQNEFIFTIFENIKKEDVGQYLDFMNHLSGKGLVCPNVLKSNNGELSVIINGKPSAIIEKLSGKSIIDTNPNICILIGDLLAEFHNFGSEFKRNIKNSRDISWCVQSYDKLAEVITDDQL
;
A
#
# COMPACT_ATOMS: atom_id res chain seq x y z
N MET A 1 14.29 -8.72 1.88
CA MET A 1 13.14 -9.55 1.47
C MET A 1 11.97 -9.16 2.35
N SER A 2 10.96 -8.49 1.82
CA SER A 2 9.86 -7.86 2.58
C SER A 2 8.56 -8.67 2.57
N VAL A 3 8.66 -10.00 2.49
CA VAL A 3 7.51 -10.90 2.73
C VAL A 3 7.60 -11.40 4.16
N TYR A 4 6.95 -10.69 5.08
CA TYR A 4 6.94 -11.02 6.51
C TYR A 4 5.88 -12.08 6.83
N THR A 5 4.67 -11.93 6.27
CA THR A 5 3.56 -12.86 6.44
C THR A 5 3.43 -13.77 5.22
N LYS A 6 3.72 -15.04 5.39
CA LYS A 6 3.54 -16.05 4.34
C LYS A 6 2.10 -16.51 4.32
N ILE A 7 1.56 -16.71 3.13
CA ILE A 7 0.20 -17.17 2.86
C ILE A 7 0.26 -18.51 2.12
N THR A 8 -0.46 -19.50 2.61
CA THR A 8 -0.64 -20.79 1.95
C THR A 8 -1.69 -20.69 0.84
N GLU A 9 -1.68 -21.65 -0.09
CA GLU A 9 -2.70 -21.72 -1.16
C GLU A 9 -4.11 -21.87 -0.62
N ASP A 10 -4.29 -22.63 0.47
CA ASP A 10 -5.58 -22.82 1.12
C ASP A 10 -6.10 -21.53 1.77
N GLU A 11 -5.24 -20.79 2.47
CA GLU A 11 -5.58 -19.50 3.07
C GLU A 11 -5.96 -18.48 1.99
N LEU A 12 -5.18 -18.40 0.91
CA LEU A 12 -5.48 -17.55 -0.22
C LEU A 12 -6.82 -17.91 -0.85
N SER A 13 -7.04 -19.19 -1.14
CA SER A 13 -8.27 -19.66 -1.78
C SER A 13 -9.49 -19.32 -0.95
N LYS A 14 -9.44 -19.54 0.37
CA LYS A 14 -10.51 -19.16 1.30
C LYS A 14 -10.73 -17.65 1.34
N HIS A 15 -9.65 -16.86 1.34
CA HIS A 15 -9.72 -15.40 1.35
C HIS A 15 -10.39 -14.88 0.08
N LEU A 16 -10.06 -15.44 -1.08
CA LEU A 16 -10.59 -15.03 -2.38
C LEU A 16 -12.07 -15.38 -2.58
N LEU A 17 -12.66 -16.30 -1.80
CA LEU A 17 -14.11 -16.51 -1.81
C LEU A 17 -14.88 -15.24 -1.43
N GLY A 18 -14.26 -14.33 -0.69
CA GLY A 18 -14.81 -13.01 -0.37
C GLY A 18 -14.75 -11.98 -1.48
N TYR A 19 -14.25 -12.32 -2.67
CA TYR A 19 -14.05 -11.40 -3.79
C TYR A 19 -14.56 -11.99 -5.11
N SER A 20 -14.98 -11.13 -6.02
CA SER A 20 -15.44 -11.51 -7.37
C SER A 20 -14.34 -11.23 -8.42
N ILE A 21 -13.16 -11.81 -8.23
CA ILE A 21 -11.96 -11.56 -9.07
C ILE A 21 -11.40 -12.85 -9.74
N GLY A 22 -12.18 -13.92 -9.73
CA GLY A 22 -11.77 -15.19 -10.31
C GLY A 22 -10.98 -16.07 -9.34
N LYS A 23 -10.37 -17.12 -9.88
CA LYS A 23 -9.57 -18.10 -9.13
C LYS A 23 -8.10 -17.73 -9.18
N ALA A 24 -7.39 -17.91 -8.06
CA ALA A 24 -5.94 -17.74 -8.04
C ALA A 24 -5.25 -18.71 -8.99
N ILE A 25 -4.32 -18.20 -9.79
CA ILE A 25 -3.40 -18.98 -10.60
C ILE A 25 -2.02 -19.02 -9.92
N SER A 26 -1.56 -17.85 -9.39
CA SER A 26 -0.28 -17.76 -8.68
C SER A 26 -0.28 -16.61 -7.69
N LEU A 27 0.56 -16.76 -6.66
CA LEU A 27 0.87 -15.75 -5.67
C LEU A 27 2.38 -15.64 -5.55
N THR A 28 2.95 -14.50 -5.97
CA THR A 28 4.39 -14.29 -5.96
C THR A 28 4.74 -13.12 -5.05
N GLY A 29 5.61 -13.33 -4.08
CA GLY A 29 6.06 -12.28 -3.16
C GLY A 29 6.82 -11.17 -3.88
N ILE A 30 6.54 -9.92 -3.54
CA ILE A 30 7.23 -8.73 -4.02
C ILE A 30 8.27 -8.34 -2.96
N SER A 31 9.54 -8.30 -3.36
CA SER A 31 10.64 -7.97 -2.44
C SER A 31 10.80 -6.48 -2.18
N ASP A 32 10.16 -5.65 -2.98
CA ASP A 32 10.24 -4.20 -2.90
C ASP A 32 9.25 -3.69 -1.83
N GLY A 33 9.73 -2.83 -0.95
CA GLY A 33 8.95 -2.32 0.18
C GLY A 33 9.48 -2.80 1.53
N ILE A 34 9.23 -2.03 2.57
CA ILE A 34 9.80 -2.24 3.91
C ILE A 34 8.74 -2.30 5.03
N GLU A 35 7.48 -1.99 4.76
CA GLU A 35 6.47 -1.86 5.80
C GLU A 35 5.38 -2.93 5.75
N ASN A 36 5.02 -3.38 4.54
CA ASN A 36 3.92 -4.32 4.34
C ASN A 36 4.40 -5.54 3.56
N THR A 37 3.71 -6.65 3.72
CA THR A 37 3.88 -7.80 2.84
C THR A 37 3.05 -7.58 1.58
N ASN A 38 3.69 -7.59 0.43
CA ASN A 38 3.04 -7.45 -0.86
C ASN A 38 3.25 -8.70 -1.71
N TYR A 39 2.19 -9.10 -2.40
CA TYR A 39 2.21 -10.17 -3.37
C TYR A 39 1.65 -9.71 -4.71
N LEU A 40 2.22 -10.18 -5.80
CA LEU A 40 1.57 -10.21 -7.09
C LEU A 40 0.62 -11.41 -7.10
N LEU A 41 -0.67 -11.13 -7.08
CA LEU A 41 -1.74 -12.09 -7.20
C LEU A 41 -2.19 -12.14 -8.66
N LYS A 42 -2.04 -13.28 -9.29
CA LYS A 42 -2.59 -13.56 -10.62
C LYS A 42 -3.82 -14.46 -10.51
N THR A 43 -4.91 -14.02 -11.09
CA THR A 43 -6.15 -14.81 -11.22
C THR A 43 -6.41 -15.17 -12.67
N ASP A 44 -7.41 -15.99 -12.93
CA ASP A 44 -7.89 -16.30 -14.29
C ASP A 44 -8.56 -15.11 -14.98
N GLN A 45 -8.79 -14.01 -14.27
CA GLN A 45 -9.40 -12.79 -14.82
C GLN A 45 -8.41 -11.63 -14.97
N ASN A 46 -7.51 -11.42 -13.98
CA ASN A 46 -6.60 -10.27 -13.99
C ASN A 46 -5.42 -10.48 -13.03
N GLU A 47 -4.54 -9.47 -12.96
CA GLU A 47 -3.44 -9.37 -11.99
C GLU A 47 -3.72 -8.25 -10.99
N PHE A 48 -3.42 -8.52 -9.72
CA PHE A 48 -3.65 -7.61 -8.59
C PHE A 48 -2.43 -7.55 -7.69
N ILE A 49 -2.38 -6.52 -6.84
CA ILE A 49 -1.47 -6.48 -5.71
C ILE A 49 -2.28 -6.88 -4.46
N PHE A 50 -1.86 -7.95 -3.81
CA PHE A 50 -2.41 -8.36 -2.52
C PHE A 50 -1.49 -7.89 -1.41
N THR A 51 -1.97 -6.93 -0.61
CA THR A 51 -1.20 -6.29 0.46
C THR A 51 -1.70 -6.75 1.82
N ILE A 52 -0.78 -7.13 2.71
CA ILE A 52 -1.03 -7.43 4.11
C ILE A 52 -0.35 -6.33 4.93
N PHE A 53 -1.12 -5.63 5.74
CA PHE A 53 -0.63 -4.52 6.58
C PHE A 53 -0.04 -5.10 7.87
N GLU A 54 1.28 -5.00 8.00
CA GLU A 54 2.00 -5.65 9.12
C GLU A 54 1.84 -4.90 10.44
N ASN A 55 1.84 -3.56 10.39
CA ASN A 55 1.93 -2.69 11.57
C ASN A 55 0.74 -1.73 11.73
N ILE A 56 -0.22 -1.73 10.80
CA ILE A 56 -1.38 -0.83 10.84
C ILE A 56 -2.58 -1.61 11.40
N LYS A 57 -3.29 -1.02 12.36
CA LYS A 57 -4.50 -1.61 12.93
C LYS A 57 -5.66 -1.60 11.92
N LYS A 58 -6.58 -2.56 12.07
CA LYS A 58 -7.76 -2.67 11.18
C LYS A 58 -8.56 -1.36 11.13
N GLU A 59 -8.71 -0.69 12.26
CA GLU A 59 -9.46 0.55 12.39
C GLU A 59 -8.84 1.69 11.56
N ASP A 60 -7.53 1.69 11.42
CA ASP A 60 -6.79 2.75 10.74
C ASP A 60 -6.60 2.49 9.24
N VAL A 61 -6.55 1.21 8.82
CA VAL A 61 -6.33 0.85 7.40
C VAL A 61 -7.41 1.42 6.50
N GLY A 62 -8.68 1.40 6.93
CA GLY A 62 -9.81 1.85 6.11
C GLY A 62 -9.67 3.27 5.60
N GLN A 63 -9.12 4.20 6.39
CA GLN A 63 -8.95 5.59 5.97
C GLN A 63 -7.91 5.77 4.85
N TYR A 64 -6.84 4.96 4.84
CA TYR A 64 -5.83 4.98 3.77
C TYR A 64 -6.40 4.41 2.48
N LEU A 65 -7.15 3.32 2.58
CA LEU A 65 -7.79 2.70 1.42
C LEU A 65 -8.90 3.58 0.82
N ASP A 66 -9.69 4.25 1.68
CA ASP A 66 -10.67 5.26 1.25
C ASP A 66 -9.98 6.44 0.53
N PHE A 67 -8.82 6.88 1.02
CA PHE A 67 -8.05 7.94 0.38
C PHE A 67 -7.55 7.54 -1.00
N MET A 68 -7.03 6.33 -1.17
CA MET A 68 -6.64 5.80 -2.47
C MET A 68 -7.82 5.81 -3.46
N ASN A 69 -8.98 5.30 -3.05
CA ASN A 69 -10.18 5.28 -3.88
C ASN A 69 -10.71 6.70 -4.16
N HIS A 70 -10.56 7.65 -3.24
CA HIS A 70 -10.89 9.05 -3.47
C HIS A 70 -10.03 9.64 -4.59
N LEU A 71 -8.71 9.45 -4.54
CA LEU A 71 -7.78 9.95 -5.55
C LEU A 71 -8.04 9.33 -6.93
N SER A 72 -8.19 8.02 -6.98
CA SER A 72 -8.52 7.31 -8.22
C SER A 72 -9.86 7.76 -8.80
N GLY A 73 -10.86 7.94 -7.94
CA GLY A 73 -12.19 8.46 -8.34
C GLY A 73 -12.18 9.89 -8.87
N LYS A 74 -11.13 10.68 -8.58
CA LYS A 74 -10.88 12.01 -9.15
C LYS A 74 -10.14 11.98 -10.50
N GLY A 75 -9.73 10.81 -10.94
CA GLY A 75 -9.01 10.60 -12.19
C GLY A 75 -7.49 10.62 -12.06
N LEU A 76 -6.95 10.71 -10.83
CA LEU A 76 -5.52 10.55 -10.61
C LEU A 76 -5.11 9.12 -10.97
N VAL A 77 -3.92 8.96 -11.57
CA VAL A 77 -3.31 7.65 -11.81
C VAL A 77 -2.87 7.04 -10.48
N CYS A 78 -3.84 6.47 -9.79
CA CYS A 78 -3.70 5.84 -8.48
C CYS A 78 -4.47 4.51 -8.51
N PRO A 79 -3.94 3.41 -7.95
CA PRO A 79 -4.62 2.14 -8.00
C PRO A 79 -5.92 2.16 -7.19
N ASN A 80 -6.97 1.53 -7.71
CA ASN A 80 -8.19 1.30 -6.98
C ASN A 80 -8.01 0.18 -5.96
N VAL A 81 -8.65 0.31 -4.81
CA VAL A 81 -8.80 -0.77 -3.84
C VAL A 81 -10.09 -1.52 -4.16
N LEU A 82 -10.00 -2.82 -4.34
CA LEU A 82 -11.16 -3.66 -4.62
C LEU A 82 -11.97 -3.87 -3.34
N LYS A 83 -13.27 -3.79 -3.48
CA LYS A 83 -14.20 -4.15 -2.39
C LYS A 83 -14.43 -5.65 -2.37
N SER A 84 -14.49 -6.22 -1.18
CA SER A 84 -15.01 -7.56 -0.99
C SER A 84 -16.49 -7.65 -1.41
N ASN A 85 -17.02 -8.85 -1.53
CA ASN A 85 -18.44 -9.10 -1.84
C ASN A 85 -19.39 -8.50 -0.77
N ASN A 86 -18.86 -8.23 0.44
CA ASN A 86 -19.58 -7.55 1.52
C ASN A 86 -19.39 -6.02 1.51
N GLY A 87 -18.67 -5.48 0.53
CA GLY A 87 -18.42 -4.04 0.37
C GLY A 87 -17.27 -3.50 1.23
N GLU A 88 -16.51 -4.34 1.92
CA GLU A 88 -15.37 -3.94 2.75
C GLU A 88 -14.12 -3.72 1.88
N LEU A 89 -13.32 -2.68 2.18
CA LEU A 89 -12.04 -2.42 1.52
C LEU A 89 -10.90 -3.25 2.09
N SER A 90 -11.02 -3.72 3.33
CA SER A 90 -10.02 -4.59 3.95
C SER A 90 -10.67 -5.78 4.63
N VAL A 91 -10.04 -6.94 4.51
CA VAL A 91 -10.45 -8.20 5.13
C VAL A 91 -9.29 -8.75 5.95
N ILE A 92 -9.57 -9.41 7.07
CA ILE A 92 -8.52 -9.99 7.91
C ILE A 92 -8.03 -11.30 7.32
N ILE A 93 -6.71 -11.46 7.25
CA ILE A 93 -6.02 -12.71 6.98
C ILE A 93 -4.91 -12.91 8.02
N ASN A 94 -4.84 -14.08 8.62
CA ASN A 94 -3.84 -14.41 9.66
C ASN A 94 -3.74 -13.35 10.77
N GLY A 95 -4.91 -12.80 11.18
CA GLY A 95 -5.00 -11.77 12.22
C GLY A 95 -4.60 -10.36 11.78
N LYS A 96 -4.24 -10.14 10.52
CA LYS A 96 -3.80 -8.86 9.98
C LYS A 96 -4.76 -8.32 8.94
N PRO A 97 -4.93 -6.98 8.84
CA PRO A 97 -5.71 -6.40 7.76
C PRO A 97 -5.01 -6.64 6.42
N SER A 98 -5.79 -6.90 5.40
CA SER A 98 -5.30 -7.06 4.03
C SER A 98 -6.25 -6.40 3.04
N ALA A 99 -5.72 -6.03 1.88
CA ALA A 99 -6.51 -5.47 0.78
C ALA A 99 -6.03 -6.03 -0.56
N ILE A 100 -6.94 -6.11 -1.52
CA ILE A 100 -6.63 -6.39 -2.91
C ILE A 100 -6.70 -5.08 -3.67
N ILE A 101 -5.63 -4.75 -4.37
CA ILE A 101 -5.42 -3.46 -5.01
C ILE A 101 -5.17 -3.71 -6.49
N GLU A 102 -5.69 -2.85 -7.34
CA GLU A 102 -5.46 -2.89 -8.77
C GLU A 102 -3.97 -2.80 -9.07
N LYS A 103 -3.47 -3.66 -9.96
CA LYS A 103 -2.09 -3.56 -10.45
C LYS A 103 -2.04 -2.55 -11.58
N LEU A 104 -1.35 -1.43 -11.36
CA LEU A 104 -1.09 -0.46 -12.43
C LEU A 104 -0.08 -1.00 -13.43
N SER A 105 -0.26 -0.61 -14.68
CA SER A 105 0.72 -0.86 -15.74
C SER A 105 1.88 0.12 -15.63
N GLY A 106 3.09 -0.33 -15.93
CA GLY A 106 4.27 0.53 -15.94
C GLY A 106 5.53 -0.18 -15.48
N LYS A 107 6.61 0.59 -15.44
CA LYS A 107 7.91 0.16 -14.93
C LYS A 107 8.50 1.26 -14.06
N SER A 108 9.29 0.87 -13.08
CA SER A 108 10.06 1.81 -12.26
C SER A 108 11.02 2.61 -13.12
N ILE A 109 11.08 3.92 -12.89
CA ILE A 109 12.04 4.82 -13.52
C ILE A 109 13.32 4.75 -12.70
N ILE A 110 14.41 4.31 -13.32
CA ILE A 110 15.72 4.19 -12.68
C ILE A 110 16.52 5.49 -12.88
N ASP A 111 16.54 6.00 -14.13
CA ASP A 111 17.24 7.22 -14.48
C ASP A 111 16.27 8.38 -14.63
N THR A 112 16.59 9.50 -14.01
CA THR A 112 15.76 10.71 -14.06
C THR A 112 16.34 11.73 -15.07
N ASN A 113 15.47 12.56 -15.61
CA ASN A 113 15.83 13.71 -16.44
C ASN A 113 14.86 14.87 -16.18
N PRO A 114 15.15 16.10 -16.65
CA PRO A 114 14.30 17.26 -16.39
C PRO A 114 12.82 17.07 -16.79
N ASN A 115 12.53 16.38 -17.88
CA ASN A 115 11.15 16.13 -18.31
C ASN A 115 10.41 15.20 -17.35
N ILE A 116 11.08 14.18 -16.85
CA ILE A 116 10.52 13.28 -15.83
C ILE A 116 10.25 14.05 -14.53
N CYS A 117 11.15 14.95 -14.12
CA CYS A 117 10.93 15.78 -12.94
C CYS A 117 9.72 16.71 -13.10
N ILE A 118 9.49 17.28 -14.29
CA ILE A 118 8.29 18.06 -14.57
C ILE A 118 7.03 17.21 -14.44
N LEU A 119 7.00 16.02 -15.06
CA LEU A 119 5.86 15.11 -14.98
C LEU A 119 5.56 14.66 -13.54
N ILE A 120 6.60 14.42 -12.74
CA ILE A 120 6.43 14.08 -11.32
C ILE A 120 5.88 15.28 -10.55
N GLY A 121 6.35 16.49 -10.85
CA GLY A 121 5.86 17.74 -10.25
C GLY A 121 4.38 17.97 -10.54
N ASP A 122 3.95 17.78 -11.79
CA ASP A 122 2.55 17.89 -12.20
C ASP A 122 1.68 16.85 -11.48
N LEU A 123 2.12 15.59 -11.47
CA LEU A 123 1.41 14.51 -10.76
C LEU A 123 1.27 14.81 -9.25
N LEU A 124 2.33 15.33 -8.63
CA LEU A 124 2.32 15.69 -7.21
C LEU A 124 1.38 16.86 -6.94
N ALA A 125 1.30 17.85 -7.84
CA ALA A 125 0.36 18.95 -7.73
C ALA A 125 -1.08 18.47 -7.84
N GLU A 126 -1.41 17.57 -8.77
CA GLU A 126 -2.72 16.94 -8.87
C GLU A 126 -3.06 16.14 -7.61
N PHE A 127 -2.11 15.34 -7.10
CA PHE A 127 -2.26 14.59 -5.86
C PHE A 127 -2.63 15.50 -4.68
N HIS A 128 -1.94 16.64 -4.52
CA HIS A 128 -2.23 17.60 -3.47
C HIS A 128 -3.60 18.27 -3.65
N ASN A 129 -3.94 18.66 -4.89
CA ASN A 129 -5.22 19.28 -5.18
C ASN A 129 -6.38 18.34 -4.86
N PHE A 130 -6.39 17.12 -5.38
CA PHE A 130 -7.44 16.13 -5.10
C PHE A 130 -7.42 15.67 -3.65
N GLY A 131 -6.22 15.52 -3.07
CA GLY A 131 -6.06 15.15 -1.66
C GLY A 131 -6.65 16.18 -0.69
N SER A 132 -6.59 17.47 -1.03
CA SER A 132 -7.18 18.55 -0.21
C SER A 132 -8.70 18.45 -0.07
N GLU A 133 -9.37 17.80 -1.00
CA GLU A 133 -10.82 17.57 -0.99
C GLU A 133 -11.24 16.38 -0.10
N PHE A 134 -10.28 15.57 0.34
CA PHE A 134 -10.55 14.43 1.21
C PHE A 134 -10.84 14.89 2.64
N LYS A 135 -12.07 14.68 3.09
CA LYS A 135 -12.59 15.28 4.33
C LYS A 135 -12.15 14.58 5.63
N ARG A 136 -11.46 13.44 5.54
CA ARG A 136 -10.95 12.76 6.72
C ARG A 136 -9.54 13.23 7.04
N ASN A 137 -9.27 13.50 8.31
CA ASN A 137 -7.92 13.83 8.77
C ASN A 137 -7.17 12.56 9.14
N ILE A 138 -6.24 12.15 8.29
CA ILE A 138 -5.34 11.03 8.56
C ILE A 138 -4.19 11.55 9.41
N LYS A 139 -4.09 11.08 10.66
CA LYS A 139 -3.01 11.49 11.57
C LYS A 139 -1.66 10.97 11.03
N ASN A 140 -0.71 11.88 10.84
CA ASN A 140 0.66 11.49 10.56
C ASN A 140 1.32 10.92 11.83
N SER A 141 1.55 9.61 11.85
CA SER A 141 2.23 8.95 12.98
C SER A 141 3.75 9.18 13.00
N ARG A 142 4.30 9.75 11.92
CA ARG A 142 5.73 10.09 11.75
C ARG A 142 5.88 11.60 11.57
N ASP A 143 5.30 12.35 12.48
CA ASP A 143 5.40 13.81 12.55
C ASP A 143 6.79 14.26 13.07
N ILE A 144 6.98 15.57 13.19
CA ILE A 144 8.24 16.15 13.69
C ILE A 144 8.59 15.61 15.09
N SER A 145 7.61 15.42 15.95
CA SER A 145 7.82 14.88 17.30
C SER A 145 8.38 13.45 17.26
N TRP A 146 7.85 12.64 16.33
CA TRP A 146 8.38 11.29 16.08
C TRP A 146 9.82 11.33 15.55
N CYS A 147 10.15 12.25 14.66
CA CYS A 147 11.51 12.42 14.13
C CYS A 147 12.50 12.76 15.25
N VAL A 148 12.15 13.74 16.11
CA VAL A 148 13.00 14.14 17.25
C VAL A 148 13.22 12.98 18.21
N GLN A 149 12.13 12.29 18.64
CA GLN A 149 12.25 11.15 19.53
C GLN A 149 13.05 9.99 18.94
N SER A 150 12.96 9.79 17.63
CA SER A 150 13.73 8.75 16.92
C SER A 150 15.21 9.12 16.85
N TYR A 151 15.53 10.40 16.63
CA TYR A 151 16.90 10.89 16.68
C TYR A 151 17.50 10.73 18.08
N ASP A 152 16.80 11.14 19.13
CA ASP A 152 17.28 11.02 20.51
C ASP A 152 17.60 9.56 20.87
N LYS A 153 16.73 8.62 20.48
CA LYS A 153 16.97 7.18 20.70
C LYS A 153 18.18 6.65 19.92
N LEU A 154 18.38 7.13 18.69
CA LEU A 154 19.50 6.72 17.86
C LEU A 154 20.82 7.32 18.39
N ALA A 155 20.81 8.56 18.85
CA ALA A 155 21.98 9.24 19.42
C ALA A 155 22.53 8.53 20.66
N GLU A 156 21.70 7.78 21.40
CA GLU A 156 22.15 6.95 22.52
C GLU A 156 22.92 5.68 22.08
N VAL A 157 22.74 5.25 20.83
CA VAL A 157 23.24 3.97 20.31
C VAL A 157 24.37 4.15 19.29
N ILE A 158 24.33 5.25 18.53
CA ILE A 158 25.32 5.56 17.50
C ILE A 158 26.47 6.30 18.13
N THR A 159 27.67 5.73 18.07
CA THR A 159 28.92 6.38 18.48
C THR A 159 29.47 7.26 17.36
N ASP A 160 30.28 8.28 17.69
CA ASP A 160 30.90 9.22 16.73
C ASP A 160 31.66 8.53 15.57
N ASP A 161 32.12 7.30 15.76
CA ASP A 161 32.82 6.51 14.73
C ASP A 161 31.87 5.92 13.67
N GLN A 162 30.56 6.09 13.80
CA GLN A 162 29.52 5.54 12.89
C GLN A 162 28.76 6.62 12.10
N LEU A 163 29.13 7.88 12.32
CA LEU A 163 28.63 9.05 11.58
C LEU A 163 29.66 9.50 10.55
#